data_8568baad31d906b97f839f8b7bd713cf
#
_entry.id   8568baad31d906b97f839f8b7bd713cf
#
_cell.length_a   1.000
_cell.length_b   1.000
_cell.length_c   1.000
_cell.angle_alpha   90.00
_cell.angle_beta   90.00
_cell.angle_gamma   90.00
#
_symmetry.space_group_name_H-M   'P 1'
#
loop_
_entity.id
_entity.type
_entity.pdbx_description
1 polymer ?
#
loop_
_entity_poly.entity_id
_entity_poly.type
_entity_poly.pdbx_seq_one_letter_code
_entity_poly.pdbx_strand_id
1 'polypeptide(L)'
;MIRTTLFLVFCTSLVFGQDDITICHTSPTEKFALFASSAEFRASHQTPRIYTHVSQNDGKSISFKCPDGTSAQGYLIPAKNKTDNWVFVFQEWWGLNDNIKRHSEELYSSLGNVNVLALDMYDGKATDDREVAAKLIQAFTQERGDMIVKGALKYAGEKAKVATIGWCFGGGQSLLATLTAGKQAAGCVIYYGMPVEDVAVLRTLQADVLGIFAAREKRISPEVVKRFEENMKKASKNLVVKSYDAEHGFANPSNTIYDEEATKDAYKATVEFLRSRLR
;
A
#
# COMPACT_ATOMS: atom_id res chain seq x y z
N MET A 1 4.85 42.93 -71.46
CA MET A 1 4.32 41.62 -71.08
C MET A 1 5.31 40.99 -70.07
N ILE A 2 5.01 41.12 -68.80
CA ILE A 2 5.83 40.58 -67.72
C ILE A 2 5.13 39.33 -67.20
N ARG A 3 5.77 38.17 -67.39
CA ARG A 3 5.30 36.90 -66.81
C ARG A 3 5.83 36.70 -65.43
N THR A 4 4.94 36.77 -64.43
CA THR A 4 5.25 36.47 -63.02
C THR A 4 5.10 34.97 -62.85
N THR A 5 6.20 34.29 -62.49
CA THR A 5 6.21 32.87 -62.17
C THR A 5 6.03 32.72 -60.68
N LEU A 6 4.92 32.11 -60.25
CA LEU A 6 4.59 31.83 -58.85
C LEU A 6 5.26 30.50 -58.43
N PHE A 7 6.22 30.55 -57.47
CA PHE A 7 6.80 29.37 -56.83
C PHE A 7 5.92 28.93 -55.67
N LEU A 8 5.29 27.78 -55.80
CA LEU A 8 4.60 27.12 -54.70
C LEU A 8 5.65 26.34 -53.89
N VAL A 9 5.88 26.76 -52.63
CA VAL A 9 6.68 26.00 -51.67
C VAL A 9 5.75 25.02 -50.98
N PHE A 10 5.90 23.73 -51.24
CA PHE A 10 5.25 22.67 -50.49
C PHE A 10 6.01 22.45 -49.18
N CYS A 11 5.41 22.86 -48.07
CA CYS A 11 5.88 22.55 -46.72
C CYS A 11 5.33 21.16 -46.35
N THR A 12 6.13 20.11 -46.45
CA THR A 12 5.78 18.78 -45.97
C THR A 12 6.05 18.73 -44.48
N SER A 13 4.98 18.81 -43.67
CA SER A 13 5.03 18.55 -42.25
C SER A 13 5.21 17.05 -42.01
N LEU A 14 6.41 16.64 -41.57
CA LEU A 14 6.65 15.31 -41.03
C LEU A 14 5.95 15.23 -39.68
N VAL A 15 4.79 14.58 -39.64
CA VAL A 15 4.14 14.15 -38.40
C VAL A 15 4.91 12.93 -37.90
N PHE A 16 5.78 13.11 -36.91
CA PHE A 16 6.28 12.00 -36.11
C PHE A 16 5.13 11.50 -35.26
N GLY A 17 4.55 10.37 -35.66
CA GLY A 17 3.68 9.59 -34.78
C GLY A 17 4.51 9.16 -33.56
N GLN A 18 4.21 9.71 -32.40
CA GLN A 18 4.57 9.07 -31.14
C GLN A 18 3.69 7.82 -31.03
N ASP A 19 4.27 6.67 -31.32
CA ASP A 19 3.69 5.40 -30.92
C ASP A 19 3.71 5.38 -29.38
N ASP A 20 2.60 5.75 -28.78
CA ASP A 20 2.32 5.48 -27.37
C ASP A 20 2.26 3.96 -27.19
N ILE A 21 3.42 3.35 -26.87
CA ILE A 21 3.48 1.98 -26.42
C ILE A 21 2.82 1.96 -25.05
N THR A 22 1.52 1.72 -25.02
CA THR A 22 0.78 1.44 -23.79
C THR A 22 1.26 0.08 -23.27
N ILE A 23 2.32 0.07 -22.47
CA ILE A 23 2.72 -1.12 -21.73
C ILE A 23 1.66 -1.31 -20.65
N CYS A 24 0.70 -2.20 -20.89
CA CYS A 24 -0.32 -2.58 -19.91
C CYS A 24 0.35 -3.33 -18.75
N HIS A 25 0.90 -2.60 -17.77
CA HIS A 25 1.29 -3.19 -16.50
C HIS A 25 0.05 -3.34 -15.64
N THR A 26 -0.36 -4.58 -15.42
CA THR A 26 -1.43 -4.91 -14.47
C THR A 26 -1.06 -4.36 -13.10
N SER A 27 -1.95 -3.58 -12.49
CA SER A 27 -1.70 -2.96 -11.18
C SER A 27 -1.54 -4.01 -10.06
N PRO A 28 -0.87 -3.69 -8.95
CA PRO A 28 -0.82 -4.57 -7.76
C PRO A 28 -2.20 -5.02 -7.30
N THR A 29 -3.19 -4.14 -7.37
CA THR A 29 -4.59 -4.41 -7.01
C THR A 29 -5.23 -5.45 -7.94
N GLU A 30 -5.10 -5.27 -9.25
CA GLU A 30 -5.65 -6.22 -10.24
C GLU A 30 -4.97 -7.59 -10.14
N LYS A 31 -3.65 -7.64 -9.95
CA LYS A 31 -2.92 -8.89 -9.74
C LYS A 31 -3.42 -9.61 -8.49
N PHE A 32 -3.64 -8.87 -7.40
CA PHE A 32 -4.15 -9.46 -6.18
C PHE A 32 -5.59 -9.98 -6.35
N ALA A 33 -6.46 -9.24 -7.04
CA ALA A 33 -7.82 -9.67 -7.36
C ALA A 33 -7.84 -10.95 -8.21
N LEU A 34 -6.90 -11.08 -9.16
CA LEU A 34 -6.71 -12.31 -9.93
C LEU A 34 -6.29 -13.48 -9.03
N PHE A 35 -5.39 -13.27 -8.06
CA PHE A 35 -5.05 -14.33 -7.10
C PHE A 35 -6.25 -14.75 -6.27
N ALA A 36 -7.03 -13.81 -5.76
CA ALA A 36 -8.23 -14.06 -4.95
C ALA A 36 -9.32 -14.82 -5.73
N SER A 37 -9.33 -14.78 -7.07
CA SER A 37 -10.24 -15.59 -7.89
C SER A 37 -9.90 -17.08 -7.88
N SER A 38 -8.65 -17.46 -7.56
CA SER A 38 -8.18 -18.84 -7.51
C SER A 38 -8.65 -19.55 -6.23
N ALA A 39 -9.24 -20.73 -6.38
CA ALA A 39 -9.66 -21.58 -5.26
C ALA A 39 -8.44 -22.00 -4.39
N GLU A 40 -7.28 -22.26 -5.01
CA GLU A 40 -6.05 -22.60 -4.31
C GLU A 40 -5.56 -21.43 -3.43
N PHE A 41 -5.63 -20.20 -3.95
CA PHE A 41 -5.30 -19.00 -3.17
C PHE A 41 -6.24 -18.85 -1.96
N ARG A 42 -7.55 -18.97 -2.16
CA ARG A 42 -8.50 -18.87 -1.07
C ARG A 42 -8.30 -19.97 -0.03
N ALA A 43 -8.01 -21.20 -0.46
CA ALA A 43 -7.74 -22.32 0.43
C ALA A 43 -6.45 -22.14 1.27
N SER A 44 -5.43 -21.47 0.74
CA SER A 44 -4.19 -21.18 1.46
C SER A 44 -4.34 -20.06 2.51
N HIS A 45 -5.39 -19.24 2.43
CA HIS A 45 -5.69 -18.21 3.41
C HIS A 45 -6.67 -18.73 4.45
N GLN A 46 -6.18 -18.97 5.64
CA GLN A 46 -7.00 -19.48 6.73
C GLN A 46 -7.84 -18.36 7.35
N THR A 47 -9.05 -18.73 7.79
CA THR A 47 -9.93 -17.85 8.56
C THR A 47 -9.18 -17.29 9.78
N PRO A 48 -9.14 -15.96 9.95
CA PRO A 48 -8.49 -15.35 11.10
C PRO A 48 -9.13 -15.81 12.41
N ARG A 49 -8.32 -16.03 13.44
CA ARG A 49 -8.86 -16.26 14.78
C ARG A 49 -9.65 -15.02 15.21
N ILE A 50 -10.82 -15.26 15.80
CA ILE A 50 -11.65 -14.18 16.34
C ILE A 50 -10.89 -13.45 17.45
N TYR A 51 -10.80 -12.14 17.32
CA TYR A 51 -10.25 -11.24 18.31
C TYR A 51 -11.21 -10.05 18.44
N THR A 52 -11.53 -9.68 19.66
CA THR A 52 -12.31 -8.47 19.93
C THR A 52 -11.38 -7.37 20.39
N HIS A 53 -11.31 -6.30 19.63
CA HIS A 53 -10.44 -5.17 19.93
C HIS A 53 -11.09 -4.24 20.95
N VAL A 54 -10.30 -3.90 21.98
CA VAL A 54 -10.61 -2.80 22.92
C VAL A 54 -9.43 -1.84 22.89
N SER A 55 -9.68 -0.59 22.54
CA SER A 55 -8.62 0.41 22.46
C SER A 55 -8.03 0.68 23.85
N GLN A 56 -6.71 0.79 23.88
CA GLN A 56 -5.92 1.17 25.06
C GLN A 56 -5.35 2.59 24.95
N ASN A 57 -5.47 3.23 23.78
CA ASN A 57 -4.84 4.50 23.45
C ASN A 57 -5.82 5.51 22.81
N ASP A 58 -7.08 5.54 23.27
CA ASP A 58 -8.12 6.45 22.77
C ASP A 58 -8.44 6.29 21.27
N GLY A 59 -8.19 5.11 20.72
CA GLY A 59 -8.49 4.77 19.34
C GLY A 59 -10.01 4.78 19.08
N LYS A 60 -10.41 5.38 17.96
CA LYS A 60 -11.81 5.55 17.58
C LYS A 60 -12.06 5.48 16.10
N SER A 61 -13.23 5.04 15.71
CA SER A 61 -13.69 5.13 14.32
C SER A 61 -13.94 6.59 13.97
N ILE A 62 -13.49 6.99 12.78
CA ILE A 62 -13.69 8.32 12.23
C ILE A 62 -14.21 8.23 10.81
N SER A 63 -14.79 9.33 10.31
CA SER A 63 -15.12 9.53 8.92
C SER A 63 -14.47 10.82 8.43
N PHE A 64 -14.03 10.84 7.16
CA PHE A 64 -13.41 11.99 6.52
C PHE A 64 -13.87 12.12 5.07
N LYS A 65 -13.77 13.32 4.51
CA LYS A 65 -14.17 13.60 3.13
C LYS A 65 -13.10 13.29 2.12
N CYS A 66 -13.46 12.61 1.04
CA CYS A 66 -12.63 12.40 -0.13
C CYS A 66 -12.75 13.58 -1.11
N PRO A 67 -11.78 13.77 -2.03
CA PRO A 67 -11.82 14.85 -3.03
C PRO A 67 -13.02 14.82 -3.98
N ASP A 68 -13.55 13.63 -4.26
CA ASP A 68 -14.74 13.40 -5.08
C ASP A 68 -16.08 13.71 -4.37
N GLY A 69 -16.02 14.20 -3.12
CA GLY A 69 -17.18 14.49 -2.28
C GLY A 69 -17.74 13.29 -1.50
N THR A 70 -17.28 12.07 -1.77
CA THR A 70 -17.64 10.89 -0.99
C THR A 70 -17.04 10.96 0.42
N SER A 71 -17.47 10.05 1.29
CA SER A 71 -16.87 9.90 2.63
C SER A 71 -16.11 8.58 2.69
N ALA A 72 -15.01 8.56 3.43
CA ALA A 72 -14.29 7.37 3.80
C ALA A 72 -14.22 7.21 5.32
N GLN A 73 -13.84 6.04 5.78
CA GLN A 73 -13.79 5.72 7.20
C GLN A 73 -12.38 5.20 7.55
N GLY A 74 -12.08 5.21 8.84
CA GLY A 74 -10.86 4.64 9.38
C GLY A 74 -10.90 4.55 10.89
N TYR A 75 -9.90 3.88 11.45
CA TYR A 75 -9.66 3.81 12.89
C TYR A 75 -8.45 4.68 13.23
N LEU A 76 -8.70 5.76 13.98
CA LEU A 76 -7.69 6.76 14.36
C LEU A 76 -7.28 6.58 15.82
N ILE A 77 -5.98 6.49 16.06
CA ILE A 77 -5.35 6.67 17.37
C ILE A 77 -4.61 8.00 17.31
N PRO A 78 -5.10 9.07 17.95
CA PRO A 78 -4.48 10.39 17.88
C PRO A 78 -3.22 10.45 18.75
N ALA A 79 -2.22 11.18 18.30
CA ALA A 79 -1.02 11.46 19.09
C ALA A 79 -1.36 12.20 20.39
N LYS A 80 -0.63 11.90 21.46
CA LYS A 80 -0.80 12.58 22.77
C LYS A 80 -0.50 14.08 22.71
N ASN A 81 0.52 14.44 21.92
CA ASN A 81 0.91 15.82 21.73
C ASN A 81 0.78 16.18 20.24
N LYS A 82 0.55 17.47 19.94
CA LYS A 82 0.48 17.95 18.57
C LYS A 82 1.73 17.54 17.78
N THR A 83 1.52 16.88 16.64
CA THR A 83 2.56 16.42 15.74
C THR A 83 2.03 16.35 14.31
N ASP A 84 2.92 16.52 13.34
CA ASP A 84 2.64 16.31 11.92
C ASP A 84 3.03 14.88 11.46
N ASN A 85 3.45 14.00 12.37
CA ASN A 85 3.82 12.62 12.07
C ASN A 85 2.60 11.71 12.04
N TRP A 86 2.45 10.98 10.93
CA TRP A 86 1.34 10.06 10.68
C TRP A 86 1.84 8.70 10.21
N VAL A 87 1.15 7.65 10.63
CA VAL A 87 1.27 6.32 10.05
C VAL A 87 -0.09 5.92 9.50
N PHE A 88 -0.16 5.69 8.19
CA PHE A 88 -1.33 5.10 7.55
C PHE A 88 -1.17 3.59 7.49
N VAL A 89 -2.15 2.88 8.00
CA VAL A 89 -2.17 1.42 8.11
C VAL A 89 -3.16 0.84 7.11
N PHE A 90 -2.74 -0.13 6.32
CA PHE A 90 -3.55 -0.79 5.31
C PHE A 90 -3.83 -2.23 5.68
N GLN A 91 -5.11 -2.56 5.65
CA GLN A 91 -5.69 -3.85 6.00
C GLN A 91 -5.27 -4.97 5.05
N GLU A 92 -5.30 -6.20 5.54
CA GLU A 92 -5.30 -7.38 4.69
C GLU A 92 -6.61 -7.49 3.90
N TRP A 93 -6.77 -8.50 3.08
CA TRP A 93 -7.97 -8.71 2.27
C TRP A 93 -9.26 -8.96 3.06
N TRP A 94 -9.16 -9.13 4.38
CA TRP A 94 -10.29 -9.33 5.30
C TRP A 94 -11.09 -8.06 5.63
N GLY A 95 -10.59 -6.89 5.28
CA GLY A 95 -11.16 -5.61 5.68
C GLY A 95 -10.54 -5.04 6.96
N LEU A 96 -11.00 -3.84 7.38
CA LEU A 96 -10.54 -3.19 8.61
C LEU A 96 -11.15 -3.88 9.83
N ASN A 97 -10.61 -5.06 10.15
CA ASN A 97 -11.03 -5.88 11.27
C ASN A 97 -10.26 -5.54 12.56
N ASP A 98 -10.65 -6.19 13.65
CA ASP A 98 -10.06 -5.94 14.98
C ASP A 98 -8.58 -6.34 15.08
N ASN A 99 -8.08 -7.27 14.24
CA ASN A 99 -6.65 -7.57 14.18
C ASN A 99 -5.84 -6.39 13.64
N ILE A 100 -6.34 -5.67 12.62
CA ILE A 100 -5.68 -4.47 12.07
C ILE A 100 -5.71 -3.32 13.08
N LYS A 101 -6.80 -3.16 13.84
CA LYS A 101 -6.86 -2.18 14.93
C LYS A 101 -5.83 -2.50 16.02
N ARG A 102 -5.64 -3.77 16.39
CA ARG A 102 -4.60 -4.20 17.31
C ARG A 102 -3.19 -3.86 16.80
N HIS A 103 -2.87 -4.18 15.55
CA HIS A 103 -1.58 -3.81 14.96
C HIS A 103 -1.37 -2.29 14.96
N SER A 104 -2.42 -1.51 14.77
CA SER A 104 -2.37 -0.05 14.85
C SER A 104 -2.03 0.44 16.25
N GLU A 105 -2.60 -0.17 17.30
CA GLU A 105 -2.27 0.12 18.70
C GLU A 105 -0.83 -0.27 19.07
N GLU A 106 -0.35 -1.41 18.58
CA GLU A 106 1.03 -1.87 18.74
C GLU A 106 2.03 -0.89 18.12
N LEU A 107 1.76 -0.43 16.90
CA LEU A 107 2.56 0.58 16.21
C LEU A 107 2.56 1.91 16.95
N TYR A 108 1.39 2.39 17.37
CA TYR A 108 1.26 3.61 18.14
C TYR A 108 2.09 3.56 19.43
N SER A 109 1.95 2.48 20.20
CA SER A 109 2.68 2.27 21.46
C SER A 109 4.20 2.21 21.23
N SER A 110 4.62 1.59 20.12
CA SER A 110 6.05 1.44 19.79
C SER A 110 6.68 2.70 19.22
N LEU A 111 5.95 3.52 18.46
CA LEU A 111 6.51 4.68 17.79
C LEU A 111 6.52 5.95 18.64
N GLY A 112 5.62 6.04 19.62
CA GLY A 112 5.52 7.18 20.52
C GLY A 112 4.57 8.25 20.01
N ASN A 113 5.01 9.53 19.85
CA ASN A 113 4.13 10.63 19.51
C ASN A 113 3.83 10.72 18.00
N VAL A 114 2.98 9.84 17.52
CA VAL A 114 2.50 9.79 16.12
C VAL A 114 0.98 9.65 16.08
N ASN A 115 0.34 10.11 15.02
CA ASN A 115 -1.04 9.75 14.72
C ASN A 115 -1.04 8.45 13.92
N VAL A 116 -1.84 7.46 14.30
CA VAL A 116 -1.99 6.22 13.52
C VAL A 116 -3.42 6.15 12.99
N LEU A 117 -3.55 6.04 11.67
CA LEU A 117 -4.84 5.96 10.99
C LEU A 117 -4.89 4.67 10.15
N ALA A 118 -5.65 3.69 10.61
CA ALA A 118 -5.97 2.53 9.79
C ALA A 118 -7.12 2.88 8.85
N LEU A 119 -6.86 2.80 7.55
CA LEU A 119 -7.81 3.15 6.50
C LEU A 119 -8.74 1.98 6.21
N ASP A 120 -10.03 2.26 6.09
CA ASP A 120 -11.01 1.30 5.64
C ASP A 120 -11.12 1.33 4.11
N MET A 121 -10.51 0.34 3.48
CA MET A 121 -10.47 0.24 2.02
C MET A 121 -11.74 -0.38 1.42
N TYR A 122 -12.68 -0.87 2.26
CA TYR A 122 -13.87 -1.58 1.81
C TYR A 122 -15.19 -0.93 2.26
N ASP A 123 -15.15 0.36 2.63
CA ASP A 123 -16.34 1.15 2.97
C ASP A 123 -17.22 0.50 4.05
N GLY A 124 -16.62 0.10 5.17
CA GLY A 124 -17.28 -0.46 6.34
C GLY A 124 -17.45 -1.98 6.31
N LYS A 125 -16.88 -2.65 5.31
CA LYS A 125 -17.03 -4.11 5.18
C LYS A 125 -15.77 -4.82 5.69
N ALA A 126 -15.99 -5.81 6.56
CA ALA A 126 -14.94 -6.73 7.00
C ALA A 126 -15.54 -8.13 7.13
N THR A 127 -14.72 -9.16 7.03
CA THR A 127 -15.16 -10.56 7.06
C THR A 127 -14.07 -11.48 7.57
N ASP A 128 -14.45 -12.65 8.05
CA ASP A 128 -13.58 -13.79 8.34
C ASP A 128 -13.84 -14.96 7.36
N ASP A 129 -14.80 -14.79 6.43
CA ASP A 129 -15.11 -15.73 5.37
C ASP A 129 -14.28 -15.43 4.11
N ARG A 130 -13.53 -16.43 3.62
CA ARG A 130 -12.63 -16.29 2.47
C ARG A 130 -13.32 -16.03 1.15
N GLU A 131 -14.55 -16.55 0.97
CA GLU A 131 -15.33 -16.34 -0.25
C GLU A 131 -15.90 -14.91 -0.27
N VAL A 132 -16.28 -14.38 0.90
CA VAL A 132 -16.70 -12.99 1.04
C VAL A 132 -15.49 -12.07 0.84
N ALA A 133 -14.32 -12.37 1.43
CA ALA A 133 -13.11 -11.61 1.23
C ALA A 133 -12.70 -11.54 -0.26
N ALA A 134 -12.79 -12.65 -0.98
CA ALA A 134 -12.55 -12.70 -2.42
C ALA A 134 -13.50 -11.79 -3.21
N LYS A 135 -14.77 -11.72 -2.82
CA LYS A 135 -15.74 -10.79 -3.45
C LYS A 135 -15.45 -9.34 -3.12
N LEU A 136 -15.02 -9.04 -1.88
CA LEU A 136 -14.65 -7.67 -1.48
C LEU A 136 -13.45 -7.16 -2.30
N ILE A 137 -12.41 -7.97 -2.45
CA ILE A 137 -11.24 -7.58 -3.24
C ILE A 137 -11.54 -7.47 -4.75
N GLN A 138 -12.41 -8.32 -5.29
CA GLN A 138 -12.83 -8.23 -6.69
C GLN A 138 -13.71 -7.00 -6.96
N ALA A 139 -14.46 -6.54 -5.97
CA ALA A 139 -15.27 -5.31 -6.06
C ALA A 139 -14.46 -4.03 -5.78
N PHE A 140 -13.27 -4.14 -5.20
CA PHE A 140 -12.42 -3.00 -4.90
C PHE A 140 -11.78 -2.44 -6.17
N THR A 141 -11.86 -1.13 -6.35
CA THR A 141 -11.17 -0.44 -7.45
C THR A 141 -10.03 0.43 -6.91
N GLN A 142 -8.95 0.54 -7.67
CA GLN A 142 -7.83 1.39 -7.25
C GLN A 142 -8.22 2.86 -7.19
N GLU A 143 -9.13 3.31 -8.05
CA GLU A 143 -9.67 4.69 -8.04
C GLU A 143 -10.33 5.00 -6.68
N ARG A 144 -11.11 4.05 -6.12
CA ARG A 144 -11.68 4.22 -4.78
C ARG A 144 -10.60 4.27 -3.72
N GLY A 145 -9.61 3.39 -3.80
CA GLY A 145 -8.46 3.39 -2.90
C GLY A 145 -7.71 4.73 -2.91
N ASP A 146 -7.45 5.26 -4.10
CA ASP A 146 -6.78 6.55 -4.26
C ASP A 146 -7.61 7.72 -3.68
N MET A 147 -8.94 7.69 -3.81
CA MET A 147 -9.80 8.71 -3.20
C MET A 147 -9.76 8.62 -1.67
N ILE A 148 -9.79 7.42 -1.09
CA ILE A 148 -9.64 7.21 0.35
C ILE A 148 -8.30 7.77 0.84
N VAL A 149 -7.19 7.43 0.18
CA VAL A 149 -5.85 7.91 0.54
C VAL A 149 -5.75 9.43 0.43
N LYS A 150 -6.21 10.02 -0.66
CA LYS A 150 -6.24 11.49 -0.84
C LYS A 150 -7.09 12.18 0.23
N GLY A 151 -8.22 11.59 0.60
CA GLY A 151 -9.07 12.07 1.70
C GLY A 151 -8.33 12.03 3.05
N ALA A 152 -7.64 10.93 3.34
CA ALA A 152 -6.84 10.78 4.56
C ALA A 152 -5.66 11.76 4.61
N LEU A 153 -4.96 12.00 3.49
CA LEU A 153 -3.90 13.02 3.38
C LEU A 153 -4.43 14.42 3.67
N LYS A 154 -5.60 14.76 3.11
CA LYS A 154 -6.27 16.03 3.40
C LYS A 154 -6.68 16.14 4.87
N TYR A 155 -7.19 15.06 5.47
CA TYR A 155 -7.54 15.00 6.89
C TYR A 155 -6.30 15.18 7.79
N ALA A 156 -5.17 14.55 7.44
CA ALA A 156 -3.90 14.70 8.15
C ALA A 156 -3.31 16.12 8.05
N GLY A 157 -3.63 16.85 6.97
CA GLY A 157 -3.18 18.21 6.72
C GLY A 157 -1.94 18.30 5.84
N GLU A 158 -1.71 19.46 5.23
CA GLU A 158 -0.66 19.67 4.23
C GLU A 158 0.78 19.51 4.76
N LYS A 159 0.97 19.67 6.07
CA LYS A 159 2.29 19.52 6.72
C LYS A 159 2.57 18.09 7.18
N ALA A 160 1.60 17.18 7.03
CA ALA A 160 1.75 15.82 7.51
C ALA A 160 2.93 15.12 6.84
N LYS A 161 3.74 14.45 7.67
CA LYS A 161 4.76 13.48 7.27
C LYS A 161 4.14 12.09 7.43
N VAL A 162 3.85 11.45 6.31
CA VAL A 162 3.06 10.21 6.30
C VAL A 162 3.96 9.02 5.96
N ALA A 163 4.14 8.13 6.92
CA ALA A 163 4.64 6.79 6.64
C ALA A 163 3.46 5.85 6.41
N THR A 164 3.66 4.84 5.59
CA THR A 164 2.63 3.85 5.27
C THR A 164 3.09 2.45 5.65
N ILE A 165 2.17 1.60 6.05
CA ILE A 165 2.42 0.19 6.34
C ILE A 165 1.19 -0.65 5.99
N GLY A 166 1.40 -1.84 5.46
CA GLY A 166 0.32 -2.77 5.18
C GLY A 166 0.79 -4.19 4.98
N TRP A 167 -0.15 -5.12 5.11
CA TRP A 167 0.09 -6.56 5.00
C TRP A 167 -0.72 -7.16 3.86
N CYS A 168 -0.16 -8.11 3.13
CA CYS A 168 -0.87 -8.83 2.08
C CYS A 168 -1.39 -7.86 0.99
N PHE A 169 -2.70 -7.80 0.73
CA PHE A 169 -3.33 -6.76 -0.09
C PHE A 169 -2.89 -5.36 0.34
N GLY A 170 -2.94 -5.09 1.65
CA GLY A 170 -2.53 -3.80 2.21
C GLY A 170 -1.06 -3.46 2.01
N GLY A 171 -0.18 -4.45 1.84
CA GLY A 171 1.22 -4.19 1.50
C GLY A 171 1.37 -3.53 0.13
N GLY A 172 0.61 -3.98 -0.87
CA GLY A 172 0.52 -3.32 -2.18
C GLY A 172 -0.10 -1.91 -2.07
N GLN A 173 -1.17 -1.78 -1.28
CA GLN A 173 -1.81 -0.48 -1.04
C GLN A 173 -0.91 0.50 -0.30
N SER A 174 -0.05 0.03 0.61
CA SER A 174 0.97 0.86 1.28
C SER A 174 1.91 1.52 0.27
N LEU A 175 2.42 0.78 -0.72
CA LEU A 175 3.29 1.34 -1.76
C LEU A 175 2.53 2.33 -2.65
N LEU A 176 1.31 1.99 -3.09
CA LEU A 176 0.48 2.88 -3.90
C LEU A 176 0.10 4.16 -3.16
N ALA A 177 -0.21 4.06 -1.86
CA ALA A 177 -0.48 5.22 -1.01
C ALA A 177 0.76 6.11 -0.83
N THR A 178 1.95 5.51 -0.71
CA THR A 178 3.21 6.27 -0.64
C THR A 178 3.46 7.05 -1.94
N LEU A 179 3.19 6.44 -3.09
CA LEU A 179 3.25 7.14 -4.39
C LEU A 179 2.24 8.30 -4.43
N THR A 180 1.00 8.07 -3.98
CA THR A 180 -0.05 9.10 -3.92
C THR A 180 0.30 10.23 -2.95
N ALA A 181 0.95 9.92 -1.81
CA ALA A 181 1.35 10.92 -0.81
C ALA A 181 2.42 11.89 -1.33
N GLY A 182 3.21 11.50 -2.33
CA GLY A 182 4.20 12.37 -2.96
C GLY A 182 5.15 13.02 -1.93
N LYS A 183 5.15 14.34 -1.84
CA LYS A 183 6.03 15.09 -0.92
C LYS A 183 5.72 14.88 0.56
N GLN A 184 4.53 14.41 0.92
CA GLN A 184 4.17 14.08 2.30
C GLN A 184 4.67 12.69 2.71
N ALA A 185 5.11 11.86 1.75
CA ALA A 185 5.60 10.52 2.02
C ALA A 185 6.92 10.56 2.81
N ALA A 186 6.92 9.92 3.98
CA ALA A 186 8.08 9.81 4.86
C ALA A 186 8.76 8.44 4.78
N GLY A 187 8.01 7.37 4.55
CA GLY A 187 8.51 6.01 4.44
C GLY A 187 7.40 5.02 4.07
N CYS A 188 7.77 3.88 3.52
CA CYS A 188 6.85 2.82 3.13
C CYS A 188 7.30 1.49 3.72
N VAL A 189 6.38 0.74 4.34
CA VAL A 189 6.61 -0.62 4.80
C VAL A 189 5.63 -1.56 4.12
N ILE A 190 6.16 -2.60 3.49
CA ILE A 190 5.40 -3.61 2.77
C ILE A 190 5.63 -4.96 3.46
N TYR A 191 4.58 -5.58 3.98
CA TYR A 191 4.62 -6.97 4.41
C TYR A 191 3.99 -7.85 3.34
N TYR A 192 4.78 -8.72 2.70
CA TYR A 192 4.37 -9.70 1.68
C TYR A 192 3.27 -9.20 0.74
N GLY A 193 3.39 -7.93 0.32
CA GLY A 193 2.46 -7.28 -0.59
C GLY A 193 2.96 -7.29 -2.03
N MET A 194 2.04 -7.29 -3.00
CA MET A 194 2.38 -7.22 -4.42
C MET A 194 3.01 -5.86 -4.73
N PRO A 195 4.25 -5.81 -5.26
CA PRO A 195 4.90 -4.55 -5.59
C PRO A 195 4.42 -3.97 -6.92
N VAL A 196 4.65 -2.68 -7.11
CA VAL A 196 4.58 -1.99 -8.40
C VAL A 196 5.76 -2.43 -9.28
N GLU A 197 5.50 -2.78 -10.53
CA GLU A 197 6.53 -3.23 -11.47
C GLU A 197 6.98 -2.13 -12.43
N ASP A 198 6.16 -1.10 -12.66
CA ASP A 198 6.46 0.00 -13.57
C ASP A 198 7.57 0.91 -13.01
N VAL A 199 8.72 0.91 -13.67
CA VAL A 199 9.88 1.72 -13.31
C VAL A 199 9.59 3.22 -13.42
N ALA A 200 8.75 3.65 -14.38
CA ALA A 200 8.39 5.06 -14.53
C ALA A 200 7.54 5.54 -13.34
N VAL A 201 6.60 4.71 -12.90
CA VAL A 201 5.80 4.96 -11.69
C VAL A 201 6.72 4.97 -10.46
N LEU A 202 7.59 3.99 -10.29
CA LEU A 202 8.52 3.92 -9.15
C LEU A 202 9.45 5.14 -9.08
N ARG A 203 9.84 5.74 -10.22
CA ARG A 203 10.63 7.00 -10.23
C ARG A 203 9.95 8.16 -9.52
N THR A 204 8.63 8.18 -9.43
CA THR A 204 7.88 9.24 -8.76
C THR A 204 7.88 9.11 -7.25
N LEU A 205 8.30 7.96 -6.70
CA LEU A 205 8.36 7.70 -5.26
C LEU A 205 9.25 8.74 -4.55
N GLN A 206 8.77 9.29 -3.44
CA GLN A 206 9.47 10.32 -2.67
C GLN A 206 9.97 9.83 -1.30
N ALA A 207 9.85 8.54 -1.02
CA ALA A 207 10.23 7.94 0.26
C ALA A 207 10.99 6.63 0.07
N ASP A 208 11.77 6.25 1.08
CA ASP A 208 12.42 4.95 1.14
C ASP A 208 11.41 3.85 1.46
N VAL A 209 11.72 2.63 1.05
CA VAL A 209 10.86 1.44 1.22
C VAL A 209 11.58 0.37 2.04
N LEU A 210 10.87 -0.21 3.01
CA LEU A 210 11.21 -1.46 3.68
C LEU A 210 10.26 -2.55 3.18
N GLY A 211 10.77 -3.53 2.47
CA GLY A 211 10.04 -4.71 2.02
C GLY A 211 10.34 -5.92 2.92
N ILE A 212 9.29 -6.51 3.46
CA ILE A 212 9.33 -7.70 4.32
C ILE A 212 8.60 -8.81 3.59
N PHE A 213 9.31 -9.87 3.22
CA PHE A 213 8.78 -10.92 2.35
C PHE A 213 8.99 -12.31 2.93
N ALA A 214 8.16 -13.23 2.47
CA ALA A 214 8.21 -14.65 2.83
C ALA A 214 8.90 -15.45 1.72
N ALA A 215 9.98 -16.15 2.02
CA ALA A 215 10.78 -16.87 1.02
C ALA A 215 10.08 -18.13 0.47
N ARG A 216 9.09 -18.69 1.20
CA ARG A 216 8.29 -19.84 0.74
C ARG A 216 7.00 -19.42 0.00
N GLU A 217 6.81 -18.13 -0.25
CA GLU A 217 5.69 -17.57 -1.01
C GLU A 217 5.79 -17.96 -2.49
N LYS A 218 4.68 -18.44 -3.07
CA LYS A 218 4.62 -18.87 -4.48
C LYS A 218 4.21 -17.76 -5.45
N ARG A 219 3.46 -16.76 -5.00
CA ARG A 219 2.89 -15.69 -5.85
C ARG A 219 3.70 -14.41 -5.79
N ILE A 220 4.04 -13.97 -4.59
CA ILE A 220 5.02 -12.91 -4.37
C ILE A 220 6.35 -13.58 -4.09
N SER A 221 6.76 -14.43 -5.04
CA SER A 221 7.92 -15.31 -4.94
C SER A 221 9.23 -14.53 -4.82
N PRO A 222 10.34 -15.18 -4.42
CA PRO A 222 11.66 -14.57 -4.41
C PRO A 222 12.04 -13.91 -5.76
N GLU A 223 11.56 -14.45 -6.90
CA GLU A 223 11.79 -13.87 -8.22
C GLU A 223 11.01 -12.56 -8.42
N VAL A 224 9.79 -12.47 -7.89
CA VAL A 224 9.00 -11.21 -7.88
C VAL A 224 9.71 -10.17 -7.03
N VAL A 225 10.19 -10.55 -5.85
CA VAL A 225 10.93 -9.66 -4.96
C VAL A 225 12.21 -9.17 -5.63
N LYS A 226 12.98 -10.07 -6.24
CA LYS A 226 14.20 -9.71 -6.98
C LYS A 226 13.92 -8.73 -8.12
N ARG A 227 12.85 -8.95 -8.91
CA ARG A 227 12.44 -7.97 -9.94
C ARG A 227 12.09 -6.61 -9.34
N PHE A 228 11.43 -6.59 -8.20
CA PHE A 228 11.14 -5.35 -7.49
C PHE A 228 12.42 -4.62 -7.07
N GLU A 229 13.41 -5.32 -6.51
CA GLU A 229 14.73 -4.74 -6.19
C GLU A 229 15.42 -4.15 -7.43
N GLU A 230 15.42 -4.90 -8.55
CA GLU A 230 15.98 -4.44 -9.83
C GLU A 230 15.25 -3.20 -10.37
N ASN A 231 13.92 -3.17 -10.28
CA ASN A 231 13.10 -2.04 -10.73
C ASN A 231 13.30 -0.80 -9.84
N MET A 232 13.38 -0.96 -8.53
CA MET A 232 13.70 0.12 -7.60
C MET A 232 15.09 0.70 -7.88
N LYS A 233 16.09 -0.16 -8.16
CA LYS A 233 17.43 0.27 -8.57
C LYS A 233 17.39 1.05 -9.89
N LYS A 234 16.68 0.56 -10.91
CA LYS A 234 16.47 1.28 -12.20
C LYS A 234 15.74 2.61 -12.02
N ALA A 235 14.85 2.69 -11.04
CA ALA A 235 14.15 3.92 -10.67
C ALA A 235 15.02 4.88 -9.82
N SER A 236 16.21 4.46 -9.38
CA SER A 236 17.08 5.18 -8.44
C SER A 236 16.38 5.47 -7.11
N LYS A 237 15.67 4.47 -6.58
CA LYS A 237 14.95 4.53 -5.30
C LYS A 237 15.51 3.53 -4.30
N ASN A 238 15.46 3.90 -3.02
CA ASN A 238 15.97 3.08 -1.94
C ASN A 238 14.94 2.01 -1.52
N LEU A 239 15.38 0.77 -1.51
CA LEU A 239 14.64 -0.37 -1.00
C LEU A 239 15.55 -1.20 -0.11
N VAL A 240 15.09 -1.49 1.10
CA VAL A 240 15.68 -2.50 1.97
C VAL A 240 14.76 -3.71 1.96
N VAL A 241 15.29 -4.88 1.63
CA VAL A 241 14.52 -6.14 1.65
C VAL A 241 14.95 -6.99 2.83
N LYS A 242 13.97 -7.50 3.56
CA LYS A 242 14.13 -8.59 4.54
C LYS A 242 13.27 -9.78 4.09
N SER A 243 13.90 -10.92 3.88
CA SER A 243 13.21 -12.17 3.55
C SER A 243 13.35 -13.17 4.69
N TYR A 244 12.24 -13.83 5.02
CA TYR A 244 12.17 -14.83 6.08
C TYR A 244 11.80 -16.18 5.49
N ASP A 245 12.37 -17.26 6.01
CA ASP A 245 12.01 -18.64 5.64
C ASP A 245 10.63 -18.99 6.21
N ALA A 246 9.61 -18.34 5.70
CA ALA A 246 8.24 -18.38 6.16
C ALA A 246 7.26 -18.40 4.97
N GLU A 247 5.99 -18.63 5.24
CA GLU A 247 4.90 -18.59 4.27
C GLU A 247 4.19 -17.24 4.27
N HIS A 248 3.36 -16.98 3.23
CA HIS A 248 2.54 -15.77 3.14
C HIS A 248 1.66 -15.58 4.38
N GLY A 249 1.71 -14.39 5.00
CA GLY A 249 0.91 -14.11 6.19
C GLY A 249 1.56 -14.54 7.51
N PHE A 250 2.87 -14.87 7.52
CA PHE A 250 3.60 -15.32 8.70
C PHE A 250 3.57 -14.32 9.87
N ALA A 251 3.40 -13.03 9.58
CA ALA A 251 3.37 -11.98 10.60
C ALA A 251 1.96 -11.72 11.19
N ASN A 252 0.96 -12.51 10.80
CA ASN A 252 -0.39 -12.37 11.34
C ASN A 252 -0.63 -13.40 12.48
N PRO A 253 -0.68 -12.98 13.78
CA PRO A 253 -0.83 -13.90 14.89
C PRO A 253 -2.22 -14.57 14.95
N SER A 254 -3.18 -14.14 14.14
CA SER A 254 -4.46 -14.85 13.98
C SER A 254 -4.38 -16.04 13.01
N ASN A 255 -3.25 -16.20 12.31
CA ASN A 255 -3.03 -17.27 11.34
C ASN A 255 -2.35 -18.48 12.00
N THR A 256 -2.60 -19.69 11.49
CA THR A 256 -1.94 -20.93 11.99
C THR A 256 -0.50 -21.07 11.52
N ILE A 257 -0.12 -20.35 10.45
CA ILE A 257 1.25 -20.29 9.92
C ILE A 257 2.06 -19.14 10.53
N TYR A 258 1.56 -18.55 11.63
CA TYR A 258 2.26 -17.49 12.36
C TYR A 258 3.64 -17.97 12.81
N ASP A 259 4.66 -17.22 12.43
CA ASP A 259 6.03 -17.40 12.84
C ASP A 259 6.43 -16.28 13.81
N GLU A 260 6.49 -16.61 15.09
CA GLU A 260 6.73 -15.63 16.15
C GLU A 260 8.13 -15.00 16.05
N GLU A 261 9.16 -15.78 15.73
CA GLU A 261 10.55 -15.31 15.68
C GLU A 261 10.74 -14.38 14.47
N ALA A 262 10.32 -14.82 13.29
CA ALA A 262 10.34 -14.00 12.08
C ALA A 262 9.52 -12.71 12.26
N THR A 263 8.36 -12.79 12.91
CA THR A 263 7.50 -11.63 13.18
C THR A 263 8.15 -10.63 14.11
N LYS A 264 8.79 -11.09 15.20
CA LYS A 264 9.51 -10.20 16.12
C LYS A 264 10.65 -9.45 15.46
N ASP A 265 11.47 -10.13 14.63
CA ASP A 265 12.56 -9.48 13.91
C ASP A 265 12.03 -8.50 12.85
N ALA A 266 11.01 -8.91 12.08
CA ALA A 266 10.36 -8.05 11.10
C ALA A 266 9.74 -6.80 11.76
N TYR A 267 9.07 -6.96 12.89
CA TYR A 267 8.47 -5.86 13.63
C TYR A 267 9.51 -4.90 14.21
N LYS A 268 10.60 -5.43 14.76
CA LYS A 268 11.74 -4.62 15.21
C LYS A 268 12.29 -3.75 14.07
N ALA A 269 12.57 -4.35 12.91
CA ALA A 269 13.04 -3.62 11.74
C ALA A 269 12.03 -2.55 11.27
N THR A 270 10.73 -2.87 11.31
CA THR A 270 9.64 -1.94 11.00
C THR A 270 9.67 -0.72 11.91
N VAL A 271 9.73 -0.93 13.23
CA VAL A 271 9.75 0.16 14.22
C VAL A 271 11.00 1.02 14.07
N GLU A 272 12.17 0.42 13.89
CA GLU A 272 13.43 1.13 13.65
C GLU A 272 13.35 1.98 12.38
N PHE A 273 12.85 1.42 11.29
CA PHE A 273 12.66 2.13 10.02
C PHE A 273 11.70 3.30 10.19
N LEU A 274 10.49 3.08 10.70
CA LEU A 274 9.46 4.12 10.85
C LEU A 274 9.94 5.25 11.78
N ARG A 275 10.59 4.92 12.91
CA ARG A 275 11.19 5.93 13.80
C ARG A 275 12.24 6.79 13.09
N SER A 276 13.03 6.21 12.20
CA SER A 276 14.05 6.96 11.46
C SER A 276 13.45 7.92 10.42
N ARG A 277 12.23 7.65 9.96
CA ARG A 277 11.53 8.44 8.92
C ARG A 277 10.59 9.51 9.49
N LEU A 278 10.12 9.35 10.71
CA LEU A 278 9.18 10.25 11.40
C LEU A 278 9.85 11.14 12.45
N ARG A 279 11.14 11.41 12.29
CA ARG A 279 11.89 12.34 13.15
C ARG A 279 11.68 13.80 12.77
#